data_82d39ddcf9edfb69a937a3ab8da4a05d
#
_entry.id   82d39ddcf9edfb69a937a3ab8da4a05d
#
_cell.length_a   1.000
_cell.length_b   1.000
_cell.length_c   1.000
_cell.angle_alpha   90.00
_cell.angle_beta   90.00
_cell.angle_gamma   90.00
#
_symmetry.space_group_name_H-M   'P 1'
#
loop_
_entity.id
_entity.type
_entity.pdbx_description
1 polymer ?
#
loop_
_entity_poly.entity_id
_entity_poly.type
_entity_poly.pdbx_seq_one_letter_code
_entity_poly.pdbx_strand_id
1 'polypeptide(L)'
;MFVLSNAWRALMRSKGRTTLTAFITLAVTFGTVAGLAIVQENTNAHTTTYNSQKANMVIRPSAATWKKVSATDSATTKHYMTWSSYTDYASAIQTAGTTLDFTVTGTVPARVSGDLKALDGGSLGSASDDKTGGQLVWRAFWTKDAAKASDLGTFEIVDGKGLSYNNKSANPDTTGALVSEAFAKANNLKVGDTFKVATATSASDTAELKVRGIYKYTSESTVDNPVVAARNRENAIFTNYQTFSKAGLDPQYSNETASGWELPDLNVVFNVTDSATYDSLLKTLKKAKLPAKGYTISSPSLEAYTKSLEPLDTLAARAKTGVIVLLTVGGVLLLALVLLAAWTPKRNDEIGMALVSGVTRGRLGWQFMLEVFFATLPFYVIGLVGGAFAAKPIGAALISGHTTAVTSSLIWQMIWGGLGAILALAILAALRLAFFSAAKLFAADGDWGTVSETETIEEADDEVAELGKAVTPTTTTTNDDAEAKA
;
A
#
# COMPACT_ATOMS: atom_id res chain seq x y z
N MET A 1 16.04 -5.49 51.32
CA MET A 1 16.60 -6.72 50.72
C MET A 1 15.65 -7.91 50.72
N PHE A 2 14.86 -8.14 51.78
CA PHE A 2 13.94 -9.29 51.92
C PHE A 2 12.95 -9.44 50.74
N VAL A 3 12.24 -8.38 50.35
CA VAL A 3 11.21 -8.39 49.27
C VAL A 3 11.82 -8.77 47.91
N LEU A 4 12.97 -8.21 47.58
CA LEU A 4 13.67 -8.47 46.31
C LEU A 4 14.14 -9.94 46.20
N SER A 5 14.74 -10.46 47.29
CA SER A 5 15.21 -11.86 47.36
C SER A 5 14.05 -12.84 47.24
N ASN A 6 12.91 -12.53 47.88
CA ASN A 6 11.74 -13.42 47.83
C ASN A 6 11.07 -13.38 46.45
N ALA A 7 10.95 -12.21 45.82
CA ALA A 7 10.45 -12.10 44.44
C ALA A 7 11.30 -12.91 43.46
N TRP A 8 12.63 -12.83 43.55
CA TRP A 8 13.53 -13.62 42.72
C TRP A 8 13.41 -15.13 42.95
N ARG A 9 13.35 -15.57 44.23
CA ARG A 9 13.15 -17.00 44.58
C ARG A 9 11.81 -17.52 44.07
N ALA A 10 10.75 -16.71 44.11
CA ALA A 10 9.44 -17.08 43.61
C ALA A 10 9.46 -17.33 42.10
N LEU A 11 10.13 -16.49 41.33
CA LEU A 11 10.33 -16.67 39.89
C LEU A 11 11.12 -17.95 39.57
N MET A 12 12.18 -18.22 40.33
CA MET A 12 12.99 -19.42 40.15
C MET A 12 12.27 -20.72 40.50
N ARG A 13 11.27 -20.69 41.39
CA ARG A 13 10.41 -21.86 41.68
C ARG A 13 9.42 -22.16 40.54
N SER A 14 9.01 -21.18 39.76
CA SER A 14 8.03 -21.34 38.66
C SER A 14 8.66 -21.12 37.28
N LYS A 15 9.79 -21.77 37.01
CA LYS A 15 10.61 -21.57 35.82
C LYS A 15 9.80 -21.61 34.50
N GLY A 16 8.96 -22.63 34.31
CA GLY A 16 8.18 -22.77 33.05
C GLY A 16 7.24 -21.59 32.79
N ARG A 17 6.51 -21.13 33.81
CA ARG A 17 5.60 -20.00 33.71
C ARG A 17 6.38 -18.68 33.46
N THR A 18 7.45 -18.47 34.21
CA THR A 18 8.32 -17.29 34.05
C THR A 18 8.91 -17.23 32.66
N THR A 19 9.42 -18.34 32.12
CA THR A 19 9.95 -18.45 30.77
C THR A 19 8.87 -18.17 29.73
N LEU A 20 7.66 -18.71 29.92
CA LEU A 20 6.53 -18.47 29.01
C LEU A 20 6.12 -16.96 28.99
N THR A 21 6.01 -16.34 30.18
CA THR A 21 5.72 -14.92 30.33
C THR A 21 6.79 -14.06 29.62
N ALA A 22 8.06 -14.40 29.84
CA ALA A 22 9.20 -13.75 29.21
C ALA A 22 9.15 -13.85 27.68
N PHE A 23 8.91 -15.06 27.16
CA PHE A 23 8.82 -15.31 25.72
C PHE A 23 7.65 -14.57 25.08
N ILE A 24 6.45 -14.60 25.69
CA ILE A 24 5.29 -13.88 25.17
C ILE A 24 5.55 -12.37 25.20
N THR A 25 6.11 -11.83 26.29
CA THR A 25 6.45 -10.41 26.37
C THR A 25 7.41 -10.00 25.26
N LEU A 26 8.47 -10.79 25.05
CA LEU A 26 9.45 -10.56 23.98
C LEU A 26 8.78 -10.61 22.61
N ALA A 27 8.00 -11.65 22.31
CA ALA A 27 7.35 -11.85 21.02
C ALA A 27 6.33 -10.73 20.71
N VAL A 28 5.51 -10.36 21.70
CA VAL A 28 4.55 -9.26 21.56
C VAL A 28 5.26 -7.94 21.30
N THR A 29 6.29 -7.63 22.08
CA THR A 29 7.01 -6.36 21.93
C THR A 29 7.76 -6.30 20.61
N PHE A 30 8.53 -7.32 20.28
CA PHE A 30 9.28 -7.41 19.03
C PHE A 30 8.36 -7.30 17.81
N GLY A 31 7.29 -8.11 17.77
CA GLY A 31 6.34 -8.12 16.66
C GLY A 31 5.56 -6.81 16.54
N THR A 32 5.21 -6.18 17.66
CA THR A 32 4.53 -4.88 17.66
C THR A 32 5.45 -3.78 17.11
N VAL A 33 6.70 -3.71 17.52
CA VAL A 33 7.67 -2.71 17.03
C VAL A 33 7.90 -2.89 15.53
N ALA A 34 8.18 -4.12 15.08
CA ALA A 34 8.40 -4.41 13.67
C ALA A 34 7.16 -4.11 12.82
N GLY A 35 5.97 -4.50 13.29
CA GLY A 35 4.72 -4.25 12.60
C GLY A 35 4.36 -2.76 12.52
N LEU A 36 4.52 -2.02 13.62
CA LEU A 36 4.27 -0.57 13.62
C LEU A 36 5.29 0.20 12.77
N ALA A 37 6.53 -0.26 12.66
CA ALA A 37 7.51 0.35 11.76
C ALA A 37 7.07 0.24 10.29
N ILE A 38 6.46 -0.88 9.88
CA ILE A 38 5.90 -1.05 8.54
C ILE A 38 4.70 -0.10 8.32
N VAL A 39 3.80 -0.01 9.29
CA VAL A 39 2.65 0.90 9.22
C VAL A 39 3.10 2.35 9.15
N GLN A 40 4.16 2.70 9.88
CA GLN A 40 4.72 4.05 9.86
C GLN A 40 5.37 4.39 8.52
N GLU A 41 6.12 3.45 7.92
CA GLU A 41 6.70 3.64 6.59
C GLU A 41 5.59 3.86 5.54
N ASN A 42 4.51 3.08 5.60
CA ASN A 42 3.35 3.30 4.75
C ASN A 42 2.76 4.70 4.93
N THR A 43 2.60 5.16 6.17
CA THR A 43 2.11 6.52 6.45
C THR A 43 3.07 7.58 5.90
N ASN A 44 4.37 7.41 6.07
CA ASN A 44 5.38 8.32 5.55
C ASN A 44 5.39 8.36 4.01
N ALA A 45 5.24 7.19 3.37
CA ALA A 45 5.16 7.07 1.92
C ALA A 45 3.95 7.85 1.35
N HIS A 46 2.80 7.78 2.02
CA HIS A 46 1.59 8.52 1.62
C HIS A 46 1.55 9.99 2.06
N THR A 47 2.44 10.42 2.93
CA THR A 47 2.47 11.81 3.42
C THR A 47 3.75 12.53 3.01
N THR A 48 4.82 12.39 3.78
CA THR A 48 6.06 13.14 3.58
C THR A 48 6.72 12.84 2.24
N THR A 49 6.82 11.56 1.89
CA THR A 49 7.45 11.13 0.64
C THR A 49 6.58 11.49 -0.55
N TYR A 50 5.25 11.29 -0.46
CA TYR A 50 4.31 11.71 -1.49
C TYR A 50 4.40 13.22 -1.73
N ASN A 51 4.41 14.03 -0.66
CA ASN A 51 4.48 15.49 -0.77
C ASN A 51 5.76 16.00 -1.41
N SER A 52 6.84 15.23 -1.37
CA SER A 52 8.12 15.56 -2.00
C SER A 52 8.29 14.96 -3.41
N GLN A 53 7.32 14.17 -3.90
CA GLN A 53 7.39 13.62 -5.25
C GLN A 53 7.28 14.73 -6.28
N LYS A 54 8.16 14.66 -7.29
CA LYS A 54 7.99 15.50 -8.49
C LYS A 54 6.69 15.12 -9.17
N ALA A 55 5.85 16.12 -9.39
CA ALA A 55 4.57 15.96 -10.04
C ALA A 55 4.63 16.44 -11.48
N ASN A 56 3.79 15.90 -12.31
CA ASN A 56 3.40 16.48 -13.58
C ASN A 56 1.89 16.70 -13.57
N MET A 57 1.43 17.66 -14.33
CA MET A 57 0.00 17.93 -14.49
C MET A 57 -0.35 17.79 -15.94
N VAL A 58 -1.29 16.91 -16.23
CA VAL A 58 -1.80 16.65 -17.58
C VAL A 58 -3.30 16.92 -17.57
N ILE A 59 -3.76 17.55 -18.63
CA ILE A 59 -5.16 17.89 -18.81
C ILE A 59 -5.64 17.20 -20.08
N ARG A 60 -6.51 16.20 -19.90
CA ARG A 60 -6.96 15.32 -20.99
C ARG A 60 -8.48 15.12 -20.94
N PRO A 61 -9.11 14.75 -22.05
CA PRO A 61 -10.47 14.26 -22.02
C PRO A 61 -10.63 13.09 -21.05
N SER A 62 -11.73 13.04 -20.33
CA SER A 62 -11.99 11.96 -19.41
C SER A 62 -12.22 10.62 -20.14
N ALA A 63 -11.97 9.51 -19.47
CA ALA A 63 -12.28 8.18 -20.00
C ALA A 63 -13.76 8.04 -20.39
N ALA A 64 -14.67 8.72 -19.70
CA ALA A 64 -16.09 8.77 -20.06
C ALA A 64 -16.35 9.54 -21.36
N THR A 65 -15.52 10.55 -21.66
CA THR A 65 -15.57 11.27 -22.93
C THR A 65 -15.05 10.39 -24.05
N TRP A 66 -13.89 9.78 -23.88
CA TRP A 66 -13.29 8.88 -24.87
C TRP A 66 -14.17 7.68 -25.23
N LYS A 67 -14.92 7.12 -24.28
CA LYS A 67 -15.87 6.02 -24.54
C LYS A 67 -17.01 6.38 -25.50
N LYS A 68 -17.28 7.67 -25.71
CA LYS A 68 -18.35 8.16 -26.61
C LYS A 68 -17.86 8.50 -28.00
N VAL A 69 -16.56 8.37 -28.21
CA VAL A 69 -15.87 8.80 -29.43
C VAL A 69 -15.50 7.56 -30.26
N SER A 70 -15.73 7.68 -31.57
CA SER A 70 -15.29 6.66 -32.54
C SER A 70 -13.89 6.99 -33.07
N ALA A 71 -13.08 5.95 -33.28
CA ALA A 71 -11.76 6.08 -33.89
C ALA A 71 -11.79 6.60 -35.34
N THR A 72 -12.92 6.50 -36.00
CA THR A 72 -13.15 6.87 -37.41
C THR A 72 -13.95 8.17 -37.58
N ASP A 73 -14.37 8.78 -36.48
CA ASP A 73 -15.17 10.02 -36.54
C ASP A 73 -14.29 11.27 -36.38
N SER A 74 -14.25 12.10 -37.43
CA SER A 74 -13.51 13.37 -37.37
C SER A 74 -14.04 14.36 -36.32
N ALA A 75 -15.28 14.19 -35.84
CA ALA A 75 -15.81 14.95 -34.70
C ALA A 75 -15.05 14.70 -33.39
N THR A 76 -14.23 13.67 -33.34
CA THR A 76 -13.30 13.38 -32.27
C THR A 76 -12.33 14.53 -31.98
N THR A 77 -11.93 15.27 -33.02
CA THR A 77 -11.04 16.42 -32.89
C THR A 77 -11.59 17.54 -31.99
N LYS A 78 -12.91 17.60 -31.80
CA LYS A 78 -13.56 18.55 -30.88
C LYS A 78 -13.18 18.27 -29.38
N HIS A 79 -12.66 17.10 -29.12
CA HIS A 79 -12.22 16.69 -27.79
C HIS A 79 -10.72 16.84 -27.59
N TYR A 80 -9.98 17.24 -28.59
CA TYR A 80 -8.54 17.43 -28.50
C TYR A 80 -8.19 18.66 -27.70
N MET A 81 -7.07 18.61 -27.01
CA MET A 81 -6.45 19.76 -26.39
C MET A 81 -5.87 20.65 -27.52
N THR A 82 -6.23 21.92 -27.52
CA THR A 82 -5.70 22.91 -28.47
C THR A 82 -4.83 23.93 -27.72
N TRP A 83 -4.07 24.72 -28.46
CA TRP A 83 -3.32 25.86 -27.90
C TRP A 83 -4.24 26.91 -27.25
N SER A 84 -5.45 27.11 -27.76
CA SER A 84 -6.45 27.99 -27.15
C SER A 84 -6.83 27.47 -25.73
N SER A 85 -7.15 26.18 -25.62
CA SER A 85 -7.42 25.56 -24.31
C SER A 85 -6.23 25.65 -23.38
N TYR A 86 -5.01 25.41 -23.89
CA TYR A 86 -3.78 25.55 -23.12
C TYR A 86 -3.63 26.97 -22.54
N THR A 87 -3.90 28.02 -23.31
CA THR A 87 -3.77 29.42 -22.86
C THR A 87 -4.68 29.72 -21.67
N ASP A 88 -5.89 29.15 -21.63
CA ASP A 88 -6.80 29.32 -20.50
C ASP A 88 -6.22 28.75 -19.22
N TYR A 89 -5.63 27.56 -19.31
CA TYR A 89 -4.96 26.93 -18.14
C TYR A 89 -3.70 27.68 -17.73
N ALA A 90 -2.85 28.04 -18.68
CA ALA A 90 -1.63 28.79 -18.42
C ALA A 90 -1.92 30.17 -17.80
N SER A 91 -2.95 30.88 -18.27
CA SER A 91 -3.39 32.13 -17.69
C SER A 91 -3.90 31.98 -16.26
N ALA A 92 -4.68 30.95 -15.99
CA ALA A 92 -5.17 30.67 -14.63
C ALA A 92 -4.02 30.36 -13.67
N ILE A 93 -3.03 29.58 -14.10
CA ILE A 93 -1.84 29.23 -13.33
C ILE A 93 -0.98 30.47 -13.06
N GLN A 94 -0.77 31.29 -14.07
CA GLN A 94 -0.01 32.54 -13.96
C GLN A 94 -0.70 33.55 -13.04
N THR A 95 -2.02 33.66 -13.12
CA THR A 95 -2.82 34.52 -12.23
C THR A 95 -2.69 34.09 -10.77
N ALA A 96 -2.45 32.80 -10.53
CA ALA A 96 -2.15 32.29 -9.18
C ALA A 96 -0.72 32.57 -8.70
N GLY A 97 0.09 33.29 -9.47
CA GLY A 97 1.46 33.64 -9.15
C GLY A 97 2.47 32.52 -9.35
N THR A 98 2.11 31.50 -10.12
CA THR A 98 2.97 30.35 -10.40
C THR A 98 3.34 30.31 -11.88
N THR A 99 4.61 30.19 -12.19
CA THR A 99 5.12 29.87 -13.53
C THR A 99 5.52 28.41 -13.57
N LEU A 100 4.97 27.66 -14.50
CA LEU A 100 5.29 26.26 -14.70
C LEU A 100 6.02 26.08 -16.03
N ASP A 101 7.05 25.25 -15.97
CA ASP A 101 7.68 24.71 -17.17
C ASP A 101 6.73 23.65 -17.77
N PHE A 102 6.71 23.55 -19.09
CA PHE A 102 5.85 22.60 -19.77
C PHE A 102 6.57 21.94 -20.96
N THR A 103 6.06 20.80 -21.35
CA THR A 103 6.46 20.15 -22.59
C THR A 103 5.21 19.71 -23.37
N VAL A 104 5.35 19.57 -24.68
CA VAL A 104 4.23 19.26 -25.55
C VAL A 104 4.53 18.06 -26.43
N THR A 105 3.52 17.22 -26.61
CA THR A 105 3.47 16.20 -27.64
C THR A 105 2.28 16.46 -28.53
N GLY A 106 2.52 16.67 -29.83
CA GLY A 106 1.47 16.79 -30.84
C GLY A 106 1.25 15.42 -31.50
N THR A 107 0.01 15.05 -31.74
CA THR A 107 -0.33 13.77 -32.37
C THR A 107 -1.40 13.97 -33.42
N VAL A 108 -1.18 13.42 -34.60
CA VAL A 108 -2.13 13.48 -35.69
C VAL A 108 -2.16 12.15 -36.45
N PRO A 109 -3.32 11.70 -36.95
CA PRO A 109 -3.38 10.56 -37.86
C PRO A 109 -2.77 10.96 -39.23
N ALA A 110 -2.17 9.98 -39.90
CA ALA A 110 -1.56 10.14 -41.20
C ALA A 110 -1.79 8.95 -42.12
N ARG A 111 -1.67 9.15 -43.42
CA ARG A 111 -1.76 8.11 -44.43
C ARG A 111 -0.40 7.73 -44.97
N VAL A 112 -0.30 6.52 -45.46
CA VAL A 112 0.83 6.12 -46.33
C VAL A 112 0.79 6.89 -47.63
N SER A 113 1.95 7.18 -48.21
CA SER A 113 2.08 7.84 -49.52
C SER A 113 3.14 7.13 -50.35
N GLY A 114 2.94 7.08 -51.65
CA GLY A 114 3.82 6.34 -52.58
C GLY A 114 3.80 4.84 -52.32
N ASP A 115 5.00 4.27 -52.26
CA ASP A 115 5.19 2.81 -52.08
C ASP A 115 5.17 2.36 -50.61
N LEU A 116 4.93 3.28 -49.67
CA LEU A 116 4.88 2.93 -48.24
C LEU A 116 3.69 2.02 -47.94
N LYS A 117 3.94 1.04 -47.08
CA LYS A 117 2.95 0.10 -46.57
C LYS A 117 2.82 0.26 -45.08
N ALA A 118 1.59 0.43 -44.58
CA ALA A 118 1.32 0.32 -43.16
C ALA A 118 1.34 -1.15 -42.75
N LEU A 119 1.77 -1.40 -41.52
CA LEU A 119 1.66 -2.71 -40.90
C LEU A 119 0.21 -2.96 -40.52
N ASP A 120 -0.24 -4.20 -40.71
CA ASP A 120 -1.55 -4.66 -40.25
C ASP A 120 -1.65 -4.69 -38.72
N GLY A 121 -2.86 -4.67 -38.22
CA GLY A 121 -3.15 -4.73 -36.78
C GLY A 121 -3.84 -3.46 -36.29
N GLY A 122 -4.19 -3.47 -34.99
CA GLY A 122 -5.12 -2.52 -34.45
C GLY A 122 -6.57 -2.79 -34.87
N SER A 123 -7.51 -2.03 -34.35
CA SER A 123 -8.94 -2.25 -34.66
C SER A 123 -9.38 -1.64 -36.01
N LEU A 124 -8.57 -0.78 -36.62
CA LEU A 124 -8.85 -0.22 -37.96
C LEU A 124 -8.52 -1.18 -39.09
N GLY A 125 -7.62 -2.15 -38.84
CA GLY A 125 -7.20 -3.10 -39.88
C GLY A 125 -6.43 -2.44 -41.03
N SER A 126 -6.34 -3.16 -42.15
CA SER A 126 -5.59 -2.71 -43.35
C SER A 126 -6.35 -1.75 -44.26
N ALA A 127 -7.66 -1.65 -44.14
CA ALA A 127 -8.54 -0.93 -45.05
C ALA A 127 -9.06 0.38 -44.46
N SER A 128 -8.26 1.09 -43.68
CA SER A 128 -8.68 2.38 -43.12
C SER A 128 -8.78 3.46 -44.18
N ASP A 129 -9.99 3.70 -44.62
CA ASP A 129 -10.35 4.80 -45.54
C ASP A 129 -11.24 5.83 -44.85
N ASP A 130 -11.01 6.00 -43.58
CA ASP A 130 -11.80 6.85 -42.72
C ASP A 130 -11.44 8.35 -42.87
N LYS A 131 -12.27 9.19 -42.30
CA LYS A 131 -12.09 10.63 -42.24
C LYS A 131 -10.96 11.07 -41.33
N THR A 132 -10.52 10.24 -40.43
CA THR A 132 -9.41 10.51 -39.53
C THR A 132 -8.06 10.12 -40.10
N GLY A 133 -8.04 9.56 -41.29
CA GLY A 133 -6.86 9.43 -42.15
C GLY A 133 -5.95 8.25 -41.84
N GLY A 134 -6.10 7.18 -42.55
CA GLY A 134 -5.11 6.12 -42.67
C GLY A 134 -4.67 5.42 -41.39
N GLN A 135 -3.64 4.65 -41.52
CA GLN A 135 -3.16 3.69 -40.49
C GLN A 135 -1.94 4.18 -39.72
N LEU A 136 -1.35 5.32 -40.15
CA LEU A 136 -0.18 5.88 -39.49
C LEU A 136 -0.59 6.84 -38.36
N VAL A 137 0.29 6.97 -37.39
CA VAL A 137 0.23 8.00 -36.35
C VAL A 137 1.50 8.82 -36.43
N TRP A 138 1.36 10.13 -36.73
CA TRP A 138 2.50 11.03 -36.63
C TRP A 138 2.48 11.74 -35.30
N ARG A 139 3.58 11.57 -34.52
CA ARG A 139 3.75 12.15 -33.21
C ARG A 139 5.01 12.99 -33.12
N ALA A 140 4.87 14.19 -32.62
CA ALA A 140 5.96 15.12 -32.47
C ALA A 140 6.22 15.48 -31.01
N PHE A 141 7.46 15.50 -30.61
CA PHE A 141 7.89 15.79 -29.25
C PHE A 141 8.61 17.11 -29.17
N TRP A 142 8.21 17.98 -28.23
CA TRP A 142 8.87 19.25 -27.96
C TRP A 142 10.23 19.07 -27.28
N THR A 143 10.34 18.12 -26.36
CA THR A 143 11.55 17.83 -25.60
C THR A 143 11.85 16.34 -25.56
N LYS A 144 13.07 16.01 -25.12
CA LYS A 144 13.46 14.61 -24.84
C LYS A 144 12.59 13.97 -23.75
N ASP A 145 12.15 14.78 -22.77
CA ASP A 145 11.33 14.27 -21.68
C ASP A 145 9.89 14.00 -22.13
N ALA A 146 9.36 14.76 -23.10
CA ALA A 146 8.11 14.41 -23.77
C ALA A 146 8.20 13.05 -24.47
N ALA A 147 9.31 12.77 -25.15
CA ALA A 147 9.52 11.48 -25.82
C ALA A 147 9.62 10.31 -24.83
N LYS A 148 10.26 10.51 -23.68
CA LYS A 148 10.34 9.50 -22.61
C LYS A 148 8.97 9.22 -21.95
N ALA A 149 8.11 10.22 -21.90
CA ALA A 149 6.77 10.14 -21.33
C ALA A 149 5.70 9.75 -22.37
N SER A 150 6.10 9.17 -23.51
CA SER A 150 5.18 8.73 -24.55
C SER A 150 4.23 7.65 -24.04
N ASP A 151 2.93 7.86 -24.18
CA ASP A 151 1.88 6.90 -23.83
C ASP A 151 1.77 5.72 -24.82
N LEU A 152 2.39 5.82 -26.03
CA LEU A 152 2.57 4.68 -26.93
C LEU A 152 3.58 3.64 -26.41
N GLY A 153 4.30 3.98 -25.37
CA GLY A 153 5.36 3.17 -24.75
C GLY A 153 6.72 3.85 -24.85
N THR A 154 7.60 3.49 -23.94
CA THR A 154 9.01 3.86 -23.99
C THR A 154 9.70 3.11 -25.13
N PHE A 155 10.71 3.70 -25.70
CA PHE A 155 11.42 3.14 -26.84
C PHE A 155 12.93 3.41 -26.75
N GLU A 156 13.71 2.57 -27.40
CA GLU A 156 15.15 2.72 -27.58
C GLU A 156 15.50 2.80 -29.07
N ILE A 157 16.63 3.45 -29.38
CA ILE A 157 17.13 3.55 -30.75
C ILE A 157 17.99 2.33 -31.03
N VAL A 158 17.62 1.53 -32.02
CA VAL A 158 18.35 0.33 -32.42
C VAL A 158 19.31 0.59 -33.58
N ASP A 159 19.04 1.63 -34.39
CA ASP A 159 19.93 2.06 -35.46
C ASP A 159 19.80 3.59 -35.69
N GLY A 160 20.89 4.25 -36.08
CA GLY A 160 20.93 5.67 -36.36
C GLY A 160 21.03 6.56 -35.12
N LYS A 161 20.33 7.69 -35.12
CA LYS A 161 20.38 8.70 -34.05
C LYS A 161 18.98 9.08 -33.60
N GLY A 162 18.85 9.38 -32.29
CA GLY A 162 17.62 9.92 -31.73
C GLY A 162 17.26 11.31 -32.30
N LEU A 163 16.05 11.78 -31.96
CA LEU A 163 15.57 13.12 -32.39
C LEU A 163 16.47 14.23 -31.85
N SER A 164 16.56 15.30 -32.64
CA SER A 164 17.23 16.54 -32.25
C SER A 164 16.21 17.50 -31.65
N TYR A 165 16.42 17.92 -30.42
CA TYR A 165 15.54 18.85 -29.69
C TYR A 165 16.17 20.25 -29.60
N ASN A 166 17.13 20.57 -30.47
CA ASN A 166 17.79 21.86 -30.43
C ASN A 166 16.95 22.95 -31.13
N ASN A 167 15.89 23.37 -30.47
CA ASN A 167 14.92 24.37 -30.96
C ASN A 167 15.49 25.79 -31.06
N LYS A 168 16.68 26.04 -30.50
CA LYS A 168 17.38 27.33 -30.55
C LYS A 168 18.49 27.38 -31.62
N SER A 169 18.65 26.33 -32.39
CA SER A 169 19.64 26.28 -33.46
C SER A 169 19.22 27.21 -34.64
N ALA A 170 20.19 27.85 -35.26
CA ALA A 170 19.96 28.61 -36.49
C ALA A 170 19.48 27.71 -37.65
N ASN A 171 19.84 26.42 -37.62
CA ASN A 171 19.42 25.40 -38.56
C ASN A 171 18.85 24.21 -37.82
N PRO A 172 17.59 24.25 -37.35
CA PRO A 172 16.98 23.12 -36.68
C PRO A 172 16.75 21.95 -37.66
N ASP A 173 16.80 20.73 -37.13
CA ASP A 173 16.39 19.56 -37.92
C ASP A 173 14.86 19.59 -38.09
N THR A 174 14.40 19.77 -39.32
CA THR A 174 12.99 19.88 -39.66
C THR A 174 12.49 18.77 -40.55
N THR A 175 13.24 17.70 -40.72
CA THR A 175 12.87 16.55 -41.56
C THR A 175 13.11 15.21 -40.87
N GLY A 176 13.90 15.18 -39.78
CA GLY A 176 14.31 13.97 -39.10
C GLY A 176 13.14 13.24 -38.43
N ALA A 177 13.00 11.97 -38.78
CA ALA A 177 11.97 11.09 -38.23
C ALA A 177 12.57 9.82 -37.69
N LEU A 178 11.92 9.25 -36.66
CA LEU A 178 12.15 7.89 -36.20
C LEU A 178 11.01 7.01 -36.68
N VAL A 179 11.34 5.83 -37.15
CA VAL A 179 10.38 4.78 -37.53
C VAL A 179 10.64 3.53 -36.74
N SER A 180 9.61 2.71 -36.51
CA SER A 180 9.81 1.46 -35.78
C SER A 180 10.61 0.45 -36.61
N GLU A 181 11.27 -0.48 -35.95
CA GLU A 181 12.03 -1.55 -36.58
C GLU A 181 11.13 -2.38 -37.52
N ALA A 182 9.89 -2.68 -37.08
CA ALA A 182 8.93 -3.40 -37.88
C ALA A 182 8.49 -2.64 -39.14
N PHE A 183 8.20 -1.34 -38.99
CA PHE A 183 7.83 -0.49 -40.12
C PHE A 183 9.00 -0.30 -41.09
N ALA A 184 10.21 -0.07 -40.61
CA ALA A 184 11.42 0.06 -41.43
C ALA A 184 11.66 -1.23 -42.22
N LYS A 185 11.54 -2.39 -41.61
CA LYS A 185 11.69 -3.70 -42.29
C LYS A 185 10.64 -3.93 -43.36
N ALA A 186 9.36 -3.61 -43.09
CA ALA A 186 8.27 -3.83 -44.04
C ALA A 186 8.39 -2.92 -45.32
N ASN A 187 9.04 -1.77 -45.14
CA ASN A 187 9.21 -0.75 -46.22
C ASN A 187 10.65 -0.69 -46.72
N ASN A 188 11.55 -1.58 -46.32
CA ASN A 188 12.98 -1.57 -46.67
C ASN A 188 13.70 -0.24 -46.40
N LEU A 189 13.23 0.53 -45.41
CA LEU A 189 13.80 1.84 -45.03
C LEU A 189 15.08 1.65 -44.20
N LYS A 190 16.09 2.46 -44.53
CA LYS A 190 17.36 2.55 -43.80
C LYS A 190 17.55 3.98 -43.29
N VAL A 191 18.43 4.11 -42.29
CA VAL A 191 18.84 5.46 -41.81
C VAL A 191 19.41 6.28 -42.94
N GLY A 192 18.84 7.46 -43.14
CA GLY A 192 19.19 8.37 -44.21
C GLY A 192 18.22 8.40 -45.40
N ASP A 193 17.35 7.40 -45.54
CA ASP A 193 16.33 7.36 -46.60
C ASP A 193 15.25 8.41 -46.37
N THR A 194 14.67 8.89 -47.45
CA THR A 194 13.53 9.80 -47.41
C THR A 194 12.25 9.06 -47.78
N PHE A 195 11.18 9.44 -47.12
CA PHE A 195 9.84 8.93 -47.39
C PHE A 195 8.80 9.99 -47.19
N LYS A 196 7.59 9.78 -47.70
CA LYS A 196 6.51 10.75 -47.61
C LYS A 196 5.34 10.18 -46.87
N VAL A 197 4.75 11.00 -45.99
CA VAL A 197 3.48 10.71 -45.33
C VAL A 197 2.44 11.68 -45.84
N ALA A 198 1.22 11.20 -46.06
CA ALA A 198 0.12 12.01 -46.52
C ALA A 198 -0.77 12.47 -45.37
N THR A 199 -1.53 13.52 -45.62
CA THR A 199 -2.50 14.05 -44.65
C THR A 199 -3.61 13.06 -44.34
N ALA A 200 -4.34 13.32 -43.27
CA ALA A 200 -5.46 12.51 -42.86
C ALA A 200 -6.56 12.37 -43.91
N THR A 201 -6.82 13.45 -44.65
CA THR A 201 -7.96 13.56 -45.58
C THR A 201 -7.57 13.45 -47.05
N SER A 202 -6.29 13.61 -47.38
CA SER A 202 -5.82 13.65 -48.77
C SER A 202 -4.51 12.90 -48.96
N ALA A 203 -4.49 11.97 -49.88
CA ALA A 203 -3.28 11.24 -50.25
C ALA A 203 -2.28 12.06 -51.09
N SER A 204 -2.72 13.18 -51.67
CA SER A 204 -1.88 14.08 -52.49
C SER A 204 -1.08 15.10 -51.67
N ASP A 205 -1.61 15.48 -50.50
CA ASP A 205 -0.97 16.47 -49.63
C ASP A 205 0.04 15.76 -48.72
N THR A 206 1.32 15.90 -49.01
CA THR A 206 2.36 15.09 -48.38
C THR A 206 3.41 15.93 -47.66
N ALA A 207 3.95 15.40 -46.58
CA ALA A 207 5.16 15.86 -45.90
C ALA A 207 6.30 14.88 -46.16
N GLU A 208 7.48 15.43 -46.53
CA GLU A 208 8.68 14.63 -46.73
C GLU A 208 9.48 14.55 -45.42
N LEU A 209 9.81 13.32 -45.02
CA LEU A 209 10.56 13.00 -43.82
C LEU A 209 11.79 12.17 -44.19
N LYS A 210 12.85 12.30 -43.35
CA LYS A 210 14.08 11.56 -43.49
C LYS A 210 14.28 10.63 -42.27
N VAL A 211 14.52 9.36 -42.51
CA VAL A 211 14.81 8.40 -41.44
C VAL A 211 16.11 8.81 -40.74
N ARG A 212 15.98 9.34 -39.53
CA ARG A 212 17.09 9.71 -38.66
C ARG A 212 17.54 8.58 -37.81
N GLY A 213 16.60 7.70 -37.40
CA GLY A 213 16.88 6.49 -36.64
C GLY A 213 15.72 5.54 -36.66
N ILE A 214 16.01 4.32 -36.27
CA ILE A 214 15.06 3.22 -36.14
C ILE A 214 14.92 2.91 -34.66
N TYR A 215 13.69 2.76 -34.20
CA TYR A 215 13.41 2.51 -32.79
C TYR A 215 12.67 1.19 -32.57
N LYS A 216 12.74 0.70 -31.32
CA LYS A 216 11.98 -0.44 -30.81
C LYS A 216 11.34 -0.10 -29.49
N TYR A 217 10.08 -0.49 -29.28
CA TYR A 217 9.42 -0.31 -28.01
C TYR A 217 9.99 -1.19 -26.91
N THR A 218 10.12 -0.65 -25.71
CA THR A 218 10.60 -1.34 -24.50
C THR A 218 9.53 -1.51 -23.44
N SER A 219 8.35 -0.86 -23.60
CA SER A 219 7.19 -1.02 -22.72
C SER A 219 5.89 -1.09 -23.51
N GLU A 220 4.81 -1.49 -22.82
CA GLU A 220 3.47 -1.51 -23.39
C GLU A 220 2.89 -0.09 -23.55
N SER A 221 1.87 0.02 -24.41
CA SER A 221 1.12 1.26 -24.63
C SER A 221 0.09 1.48 -23.52
N THR A 222 -0.03 2.74 -23.10
CA THR A 222 -1.06 3.21 -22.15
C THR A 222 -1.98 4.26 -22.78
N VAL A 223 -1.98 4.37 -24.11
CA VAL A 223 -2.75 5.38 -24.84
C VAL A 223 -4.25 5.20 -24.62
N ASP A 224 -4.92 6.30 -24.29
CA ASP A 224 -6.35 6.36 -24.02
C ASP A 224 -7.16 7.01 -25.19
N ASN A 225 -6.51 7.77 -26.05
CA ASN A 225 -7.13 8.35 -27.25
C ASN A 225 -7.53 7.23 -28.23
N PRO A 226 -8.84 7.00 -28.49
CA PRO A 226 -9.30 5.90 -29.32
C PRO A 226 -8.82 5.97 -30.76
N VAL A 227 -8.58 7.17 -31.28
CA VAL A 227 -8.04 7.38 -32.63
C VAL A 227 -6.64 6.79 -32.74
N VAL A 228 -5.83 6.98 -31.73
CA VAL A 228 -4.46 6.45 -31.68
C VAL A 228 -4.47 4.97 -31.29
N ALA A 229 -5.26 4.58 -30.31
CA ALA A 229 -5.35 3.21 -29.80
C ALA A 229 -5.87 2.21 -30.87
N ALA A 230 -6.67 2.67 -31.81
CA ALA A 230 -7.21 1.86 -32.89
C ALA A 230 -6.16 1.49 -33.96
N ARG A 231 -5.00 2.13 -33.96
CA ARG A 231 -3.92 1.90 -34.92
C ARG A 231 -2.86 0.96 -34.36
N ASN A 232 -2.17 0.25 -35.26
CA ASN A 232 -0.98 -0.48 -34.88
C ASN A 232 0.10 0.52 -34.43
N ARG A 233 0.56 0.43 -33.20
CA ARG A 233 1.57 1.35 -32.64
C ARG A 233 2.90 1.33 -33.38
N GLU A 234 3.23 0.23 -34.04
CA GLU A 234 4.43 0.11 -34.88
C GLU A 234 4.37 0.99 -36.14
N ASN A 235 3.20 1.48 -36.52
CA ASN A 235 2.99 2.47 -37.56
C ASN A 235 3.18 3.91 -37.07
N ALA A 236 3.68 4.12 -35.84
CA ALA A 236 3.94 5.46 -35.34
C ALA A 236 5.26 6.00 -35.88
N ILE A 237 5.18 7.25 -36.37
CA ILE A 237 6.32 8.02 -36.85
C ILE A 237 6.59 9.11 -35.81
N PHE A 238 7.79 9.17 -35.29
CA PHE A 238 8.18 10.14 -34.28
C PHE A 238 9.09 11.21 -34.88
N THR A 239 8.78 12.47 -34.61
CA THR A 239 9.59 13.62 -35.03
C THR A 239 9.82 14.56 -33.84
N ASN A 240 10.72 15.52 -34.01
CA ASN A 240 10.73 16.68 -33.15
C ASN A 240 9.58 17.66 -33.54
N TYR A 241 9.26 18.56 -32.64
CA TYR A 241 8.16 19.50 -32.86
C TYR A 241 8.43 20.50 -33.98
N GLN A 242 9.69 20.80 -34.31
CA GLN A 242 10.06 21.67 -35.41
C GLN A 242 9.69 21.07 -36.78
N THR A 243 9.88 19.76 -36.94
CA THR A 243 9.43 19.02 -38.14
C THR A 243 7.93 19.11 -38.29
N PHE A 244 7.20 18.93 -37.19
CA PHE A 244 5.75 19.02 -37.15
C PHE A 244 5.23 20.41 -37.50
N SER A 245 5.81 21.45 -36.90
CA SER A 245 5.49 22.86 -37.19
C SER A 245 5.76 23.24 -38.64
N LYS A 246 6.92 22.82 -39.20
CA LYS A 246 7.24 23.08 -40.62
C LYS A 246 6.25 22.44 -41.59
N ALA A 247 5.69 21.30 -41.24
CA ALA A 247 4.64 20.63 -42.03
C ALA A 247 3.27 21.32 -41.92
N GLY A 248 3.14 22.41 -41.16
CA GLY A 248 1.90 23.14 -40.98
C GLY A 248 0.94 22.54 -39.94
N LEU A 249 1.45 21.67 -39.07
CA LEU A 249 0.67 20.95 -38.04
C LEU A 249 0.62 21.68 -36.69
N ASP A 250 1.18 22.88 -36.59
CA ASP A 250 1.21 23.66 -35.36
C ASP A 250 0.17 24.80 -35.38
N PRO A 251 -1.00 24.62 -34.76
CA PRO A 251 -2.09 25.61 -34.78
C PRO A 251 -1.94 26.65 -33.66
N GLN A 252 -0.74 27.23 -33.46
CA GLN A 252 -0.48 28.14 -32.32
C GLN A 252 -1.41 29.35 -32.28
N TYR A 253 -1.82 29.86 -33.48
CA TYR A 253 -2.57 31.10 -33.61
C TYR A 253 -3.98 30.93 -34.17
N SER A 254 -4.33 29.73 -34.62
CA SER A 254 -5.66 29.37 -35.09
C SER A 254 -6.01 27.95 -34.64
N ASN A 255 -7.30 27.63 -34.60
CA ASN A 255 -7.73 26.25 -34.44
C ASN A 255 -7.81 25.49 -35.77
N GLU A 256 -7.01 25.93 -36.74
CA GLU A 256 -6.91 25.35 -38.06
C GLU A 256 -5.48 24.96 -38.37
N THR A 257 -5.31 23.86 -39.07
CA THR A 257 -4.03 23.38 -39.57
C THR A 257 -3.84 23.80 -41.02
N ALA A 258 -2.64 23.53 -41.55
CA ALA A 258 -2.42 23.61 -42.99
C ALA A 258 -3.41 22.71 -43.76
N SER A 259 -3.68 23.04 -45.00
CA SER A 259 -4.65 22.32 -45.82
C SER A 259 -4.44 20.81 -45.80
N GLY A 260 -5.52 20.08 -45.58
CA GLY A 260 -5.54 18.63 -45.59
C GLY A 260 -5.14 17.95 -44.31
N TRP A 261 -4.60 18.65 -43.30
CA TRP A 261 -4.28 18.05 -42.03
C TRP A 261 -5.43 18.16 -41.02
N GLU A 262 -5.66 17.08 -40.28
CA GLU A 262 -6.53 17.14 -39.11
C GLU A 262 -5.90 17.97 -38.00
N LEU A 263 -6.74 18.56 -37.15
CA LEU A 263 -6.27 19.26 -35.95
C LEU A 263 -5.52 18.29 -35.03
N PRO A 264 -4.27 18.59 -34.66
CA PRO A 264 -3.52 17.68 -33.79
C PRO A 264 -4.05 17.68 -32.36
N ASP A 265 -4.02 16.50 -31.73
CA ASP A 265 -4.23 16.35 -30.30
C ASP A 265 -2.93 16.75 -29.57
N LEU A 266 -3.00 17.85 -28.80
CA LEU A 266 -1.87 18.32 -28.01
C LEU A 266 -1.93 17.73 -26.61
N ASN A 267 -0.91 16.99 -26.24
CA ASN A 267 -0.69 16.60 -24.85
C ASN A 267 0.32 17.56 -24.23
N VAL A 268 -0.18 18.50 -23.43
CA VAL A 268 0.64 19.47 -22.69
C VAL A 268 0.84 18.97 -21.28
N VAL A 269 2.09 18.78 -20.93
CA VAL A 269 2.49 18.32 -19.61
C VAL A 269 3.17 19.47 -18.87
N PHE A 270 2.56 19.94 -17.81
CA PHE A 270 3.16 20.93 -16.91
C PHE A 270 4.03 20.22 -15.88
N ASN A 271 5.26 20.67 -15.75
CA ASN A 271 6.19 20.17 -14.74
C ASN A 271 5.95 20.92 -13.43
N VAL A 272 5.54 20.18 -12.41
CA VAL A 272 5.25 20.71 -11.08
C VAL A 272 6.34 20.24 -10.12
N THR A 273 6.79 21.12 -9.24
CA THR A 273 7.93 20.85 -8.33
C THR A 273 7.65 19.69 -7.39
N ASP A 274 6.42 19.64 -6.86
CA ASP A 274 6.01 18.66 -5.86
C ASP A 274 4.48 18.47 -5.85
N SER A 275 4.01 17.45 -5.15
CA SER A 275 2.58 17.14 -5.08
C SER A 275 1.77 18.17 -4.29
N ALA A 276 2.37 18.87 -3.32
CA ALA A 276 1.67 19.90 -2.56
C ALA A 276 1.35 21.11 -3.46
N THR A 277 2.30 21.48 -4.32
CA THR A 277 2.09 22.49 -5.37
C THR A 277 1.03 22.03 -6.37
N TYR A 278 1.04 20.75 -6.79
CA TYR A 278 0.01 20.18 -7.66
C TYR A 278 -1.39 20.30 -7.04
N ASP A 279 -1.56 19.94 -5.77
CA ASP A 279 -2.84 20.05 -5.07
C ASP A 279 -3.33 21.50 -4.94
N SER A 280 -2.40 22.44 -4.76
CA SER A 280 -2.70 23.88 -4.73
C SER A 280 -3.18 24.37 -6.10
N LEU A 281 -2.51 23.94 -7.17
CA LEU A 281 -2.90 24.26 -8.54
C LEU A 281 -4.27 23.68 -8.90
N LEU A 282 -4.57 22.44 -8.52
CA LEU A 282 -5.89 21.85 -8.69
C LEU A 282 -6.99 22.69 -8.06
N LYS A 283 -6.76 23.20 -6.83
CA LYS A 283 -7.72 24.08 -6.15
C LYS A 283 -7.92 25.40 -6.92
N THR A 284 -6.84 25.95 -7.45
CA THR A 284 -6.87 27.19 -8.25
C THR A 284 -7.64 26.99 -9.55
N LEU A 285 -7.34 25.93 -10.29
CA LEU A 285 -8.04 25.62 -11.55
C LEU A 285 -9.52 25.33 -11.32
N LYS A 286 -9.89 24.64 -10.26
CA LYS A 286 -11.29 24.44 -9.88
C LYS A 286 -12.01 25.76 -9.59
N LYS A 287 -11.37 26.74 -8.95
CA LYS A 287 -11.94 28.09 -8.74
C LYS A 287 -12.17 28.82 -10.06
N ALA A 288 -11.27 28.64 -11.02
CA ALA A 288 -11.41 29.16 -12.37
C ALA A 288 -12.39 28.37 -13.25
N LYS A 289 -13.12 27.39 -12.68
CA LYS A 289 -14.04 26.48 -13.38
C LYS A 289 -13.37 25.65 -14.48
N LEU A 290 -12.11 25.33 -14.28
CA LEU A 290 -11.35 24.43 -15.13
C LEU A 290 -11.15 23.09 -14.39
N PRO A 291 -11.10 21.95 -15.10
CA PRO A 291 -11.18 21.80 -16.55
C PRO A 291 -12.57 22.02 -17.12
N ALA A 292 -12.64 22.28 -18.42
CA ALA A 292 -13.91 22.33 -19.15
C ALA A 292 -14.64 20.97 -19.04
N LYS A 293 -15.96 20.98 -19.28
CA LYS A 293 -16.76 19.76 -19.21
C LYS A 293 -16.23 18.67 -20.12
N GLY A 294 -16.02 17.48 -19.58
CA GLY A 294 -15.50 16.33 -20.32
C GLY A 294 -13.99 16.12 -20.19
N TYR A 295 -13.26 17.06 -19.55
CA TYR A 295 -11.84 16.92 -19.29
C TYR A 295 -11.57 16.58 -17.82
N THR A 296 -10.42 15.97 -17.56
CA THR A 296 -9.88 15.70 -16.23
C THR A 296 -8.46 16.25 -16.14
N ILE A 297 -8.09 16.62 -14.93
CA ILE A 297 -6.70 16.94 -14.58
C ILE A 297 -6.16 15.76 -13.79
N SER A 298 -5.06 15.20 -14.22
CA SER A 298 -4.39 14.07 -13.58
C SER A 298 -2.88 14.31 -13.47
N SER A 299 -2.23 13.50 -12.67
CA SER A 299 -0.78 13.48 -12.56
C SER A 299 -0.28 12.05 -12.77
N PRO A 300 0.09 11.65 -13.99
CA PRO A 300 0.60 10.30 -14.25
C PRO A 300 1.78 9.90 -13.37
N SER A 301 2.65 10.86 -13.02
CA SER A 301 3.77 10.58 -12.11
C SER A 301 3.32 10.24 -10.69
N LEU A 302 2.33 10.99 -10.15
CA LEU A 302 1.77 10.70 -8.82
C LEU A 302 0.91 9.44 -8.82
N GLU A 303 0.16 9.19 -9.88
CA GLU A 303 -0.60 7.95 -10.07
C GLU A 303 0.33 6.72 -10.13
N ALA A 304 1.42 6.81 -10.89
CA ALA A 304 2.43 5.76 -10.94
C ALA A 304 3.08 5.53 -9.57
N TYR A 305 3.40 6.63 -8.85
CA TYR A 305 3.91 6.54 -7.48
C TYR A 305 2.91 5.86 -6.56
N THR A 306 1.65 6.30 -6.55
CA THR A 306 0.59 5.71 -5.71
C THR A 306 0.38 4.22 -6.04
N LYS A 307 0.39 3.86 -7.32
CA LYS A 307 0.32 2.46 -7.74
C LYS A 307 1.52 1.64 -7.26
N SER A 308 2.70 2.23 -7.21
CA SER A 308 3.89 1.56 -6.68
C SER A 308 3.81 1.28 -5.18
N LEU A 309 2.90 1.96 -4.44
CA LEU A 309 2.66 1.74 -3.02
C LEU A 309 1.71 0.58 -2.71
N GLU A 310 0.96 0.04 -3.67
CA GLU A 310 -0.01 -1.05 -3.44
C GLU A 310 0.56 -2.25 -2.67
N PRO A 311 1.80 -2.74 -2.94
CA PRO A 311 2.40 -3.81 -2.14
C PRO A 311 2.65 -3.39 -0.70
N LEU A 312 3.12 -2.14 -0.47
CA LEU A 312 3.34 -1.59 0.85
C LEU A 312 2.02 -1.41 1.62
N ASP A 313 0.96 -0.94 0.95
CA ASP A 313 -0.39 -0.81 1.53
C ASP A 313 -0.91 -2.15 2.01
N THR A 314 -0.79 -3.18 1.18
CA THR A 314 -1.21 -4.54 1.51
C THR A 314 -0.43 -5.08 2.71
N LEU A 315 0.88 -4.87 2.74
CA LEU A 315 1.72 -5.31 3.86
C LEU A 315 1.40 -4.53 5.14
N ALA A 316 1.23 -3.21 5.06
CA ALA A 316 0.87 -2.37 6.19
C ALA A 316 -0.49 -2.74 6.80
N ALA A 317 -1.47 -3.07 5.96
CA ALA A 317 -2.77 -3.57 6.42
C ALA A 317 -2.64 -4.90 7.17
N ARG A 318 -1.84 -5.84 6.65
CA ARG A 318 -1.53 -7.11 7.33
C ARG A 318 -0.75 -6.90 8.62
N ALA A 319 0.26 -6.01 8.61
CA ALA A 319 1.04 -5.66 9.79
C ALA A 319 0.17 -5.03 10.87
N LYS A 320 -0.73 -4.12 10.53
CA LYS A 320 -1.69 -3.51 11.45
C LYS A 320 -2.59 -4.56 12.10
N THR A 321 -3.14 -5.47 11.31
CA THR A 321 -3.95 -6.59 11.83
C THR A 321 -3.10 -7.49 12.74
N GLY A 322 -1.89 -7.83 12.33
CA GLY A 322 -0.96 -8.63 13.14
C GLY A 322 -0.63 -7.97 14.47
N VAL A 323 -0.37 -6.66 14.50
CA VAL A 323 -0.14 -5.90 15.73
C VAL A 323 -1.36 -5.93 16.65
N ILE A 324 -2.57 -5.74 16.11
CA ILE A 324 -3.80 -5.84 16.90
C ILE A 324 -3.95 -7.23 17.52
N VAL A 325 -3.74 -8.29 16.74
CA VAL A 325 -3.80 -9.68 17.23
C VAL A 325 -2.73 -9.93 18.29
N LEU A 326 -1.49 -9.50 18.06
CA LEU A 326 -0.40 -9.64 19.05
C LEU A 326 -0.71 -8.93 20.37
N LEU A 327 -1.21 -7.72 20.31
CA LEU A 327 -1.56 -6.94 21.49
C LEU A 327 -2.78 -7.53 22.22
N THR A 328 -3.81 -7.97 21.51
CA THR A 328 -5.02 -8.53 22.13
C THR A 328 -4.76 -9.93 22.67
N VAL A 329 -4.33 -10.86 21.84
CA VAL A 329 -4.08 -12.25 22.27
C VAL A 329 -2.91 -12.32 23.24
N GLY A 330 -1.79 -11.66 22.93
CA GLY A 330 -0.61 -11.62 23.79
C GLY A 330 -0.90 -10.91 25.10
N GLY A 331 -1.65 -9.81 25.09
CA GLY A 331 -2.08 -9.11 26.30
C GLY A 331 -2.99 -9.94 27.18
N VAL A 332 -3.97 -10.65 26.60
CA VAL A 332 -4.85 -11.58 27.33
C VAL A 332 -4.04 -12.75 27.93
N LEU A 333 -3.11 -13.32 27.17
CA LEU A 333 -2.23 -14.38 27.66
C LEU A 333 -1.34 -13.91 28.81
N LEU A 334 -0.72 -12.73 28.69
CA LEU A 334 0.09 -12.13 29.75
C LEU A 334 -0.75 -11.88 31.00
N LEU A 335 -1.95 -11.32 30.84
CA LEU A 335 -2.88 -11.09 31.94
C LEU A 335 -3.25 -12.41 32.61
N ALA A 336 -3.61 -13.45 31.84
CA ALA A 336 -3.95 -14.77 32.36
C ALA A 336 -2.77 -15.38 33.12
N LEU A 337 -1.55 -15.31 32.61
CA LEU A 337 -0.35 -15.85 33.29
C LEU A 337 -0.04 -15.11 34.61
N VAL A 338 -0.20 -13.77 34.62
CA VAL A 338 -0.02 -12.97 35.83
C VAL A 338 -1.09 -13.29 36.86
N LEU A 339 -2.35 -13.40 36.46
CA LEU A 339 -3.45 -13.76 37.36
C LEU A 339 -3.29 -15.19 37.88
N LEU A 340 -2.97 -16.17 37.04
CA LEU A 340 -2.68 -17.53 37.45
C LEU A 340 -1.50 -17.57 38.44
N ALA A 341 -0.48 -16.73 38.21
CA ALA A 341 0.64 -16.60 39.14
C ALA A 341 0.22 -16.14 40.52
N ALA A 342 -0.72 -15.22 40.60
CA ALA A 342 -1.21 -14.64 41.85
C ALA A 342 -2.26 -15.55 42.57
N TRP A 343 -2.98 -16.44 41.85
CA TRP A 343 -4.16 -17.14 42.34
C TRP A 343 -3.96 -18.65 42.57
N THR A 344 -2.73 -19.16 42.51
CA THR A 344 -2.48 -20.59 42.82
C THR A 344 -2.70 -20.88 44.30
N PRO A 345 -3.20 -22.08 44.69
CA PRO A 345 -3.41 -22.48 46.11
C PRO A 345 -2.16 -22.33 46.97
N LYS A 346 -1.01 -22.75 46.44
CA LYS A 346 0.30 -22.61 47.13
C LYS A 346 0.66 -21.16 47.46
N ARG A 347 0.16 -20.20 46.71
CA ARG A 347 0.34 -18.75 46.95
C ARG A 347 -0.54 -18.28 48.11
N ASN A 348 -1.71 -18.84 48.27
CA ASN A 348 -2.59 -18.51 49.41
C ASN A 348 -1.90 -18.86 50.75
N ASP A 349 -1.25 -20.02 50.80
CA ASP A 349 -0.51 -20.46 52.00
C ASP A 349 0.71 -19.56 52.25
N GLU A 350 1.46 -19.21 51.22
CA GLU A 350 2.59 -18.25 51.31
C GLU A 350 2.13 -16.89 51.82
N ILE A 351 1.02 -16.33 51.27
CA ILE A 351 0.44 -15.06 51.70
C ILE A 351 -0.02 -15.15 53.17
N GLY A 352 -0.73 -16.25 53.52
CA GLY A 352 -1.23 -16.49 54.83
C GLY A 352 -0.12 -16.56 55.88
N MET A 353 0.90 -17.36 55.64
CA MET A 353 2.07 -17.50 56.55
C MET A 353 2.81 -16.15 56.68
N ALA A 354 2.98 -15.40 55.60
CA ALA A 354 3.63 -14.09 55.66
C ALA A 354 2.83 -13.06 56.46
N LEU A 355 1.50 -13.08 56.38
CA LEU A 355 0.63 -12.18 57.15
C LEU A 355 0.64 -12.57 58.64
N VAL A 356 0.62 -13.86 58.94
CA VAL A 356 0.72 -14.35 60.34
C VAL A 356 2.09 -14.03 60.97
N SER A 357 3.17 -14.08 60.17
CA SER A 357 4.51 -13.66 60.61
C SER A 357 4.70 -12.13 60.73
N GLY A 358 3.65 -11.33 60.56
CA GLY A 358 3.66 -9.87 60.74
C GLY A 358 4.13 -9.07 59.53
N VAL A 359 4.25 -9.65 58.34
CA VAL A 359 4.57 -8.92 57.12
C VAL A 359 3.34 -8.11 56.70
N THR A 360 3.53 -6.82 56.50
CA THR A 360 2.43 -5.92 56.10
C THR A 360 1.96 -6.21 54.66
N ARG A 361 0.64 -6.04 54.39
CA ARG A 361 0.05 -6.24 53.07
C ARG A 361 0.76 -5.38 51.98
N GLY A 362 1.22 -4.16 52.33
CA GLY A 362 1.95 -3.31 51.40
C GLY A 362 3.28 -3.91 50.93
N ARG A 363 4.06 -4.52 51.84
CA ARG A 363 5.33 -5.19 51.50
C ARG A 363 5.11 -6.43 50.60
N LEU A 364 4.05 -7.18 50.85
CA LEU A 364 3.65 -8.30 49.99
C LEU A 364 3.16 -7.80 48.60
N GLY A 365 2.38 -6.72 48.54
CA GLY A 365 1.98 -6.10 47.28
C GLY A 365 3.18 -5.69 46.40
N TRP A 366 4.17 -5.04 47.02
CA TRP A 366 5.43 -4.74 46.33
C TRP A 366 6.18 -5.97 45.84
N GLN A 367 6.15 -7.08 46.56
CA GLN A 367 6.75 -8.35 46.14
C GLN A 367 6.07 -8.86 44.84
N PHE A 368 4.73 -8.87 44.77
CA PHE A 368 4.00 -9.27 43.55
C PHE A 368 4.28 -8.34 42.37
N MET A 369 4.33 -7.03 42.60
CA MET A 369 4.70 -6.07 41.55
C MET A 369 6.12 -6.34 41.02
N LEU A 370 7.09 -6.58 41.89
CA LEU A 370 8.47 -6.88 41.50
C LEU A 370 8.57 -8.22 40.74
N GLU A 371 7.78 -9.21 41.08
CA GLU A 371 7.73 -10.48 40.34
C GLU A 371 7.29 -10.23 38.88
N VAL A 372 6.26 -9.40 38.66
CA VAL A 372 5.81 -9.04 37.32
C VAL A 372 6.90 -8.24 36.59
N PHE A 373 7.51 -7.24 37.23
CA PHE A 373 8.59 -6.46 36.65
C PHE A 373 9.79 -7.31 36.22
N PHE A 374 10.26 -8.21 37.05
CA PHE A 374 11.38 -9.09 36.72
C PHE A 374 11.06 -10.08 35.61
N ALA A 375 9.80 -10.55 35.53
CA ALA A 375 9.37 -11.46 34.48
C ALA A 375 9.15 -10.80 33.13
N THR A 376 8.81 -9.49 33.10
CA THR A 376 8.39 -8.81 31.85
C THR A 376 9.40 -7.75 31.38
N LEU A 377 9.87 -6.86 32.27
CA LEU A 377 10.65 -5.69 31.88
C LEU A 377 11.94 -6.01 31.10
N PRO A 378 12.79 -6.97 31.50
CA PRO A 378 14.00 -7.30 30.75
C PRO A 378 13.67 -7.76 29.31
N PHE A 379 12.66 -8.60 29.16
CA PHE A 379 12.25 -9.17 27.88
C PHE A 379 11.49 -8.15 27.01
N TYR A 380 10.80 -7.22 27.65
CA TYR A 380 10.23 -6.04 26.99
C TYR A 380 11.34 -5.18 26.36
N VAL A 381 12.39 -4.87 27.12
CA VAL A 381 13.53 -4.07 26.61
C VAL A 381 14.24 -4.80 25.48
N ILE A 382 14.50 -6.10 25.63
CA ILE A 382 15.12 -6.92 24.58
C ILE A 382 14.22 -6.95 23.33
N GLY A 383 12.91 -7.12 23.49
CA GLY A 383 11.96 -7.09 22.39
C GLY A 383 11.88 -5.73 21.69
N LEU A 384 11.90 -4.64 22.43
CA LEU A 384 11.92 -3.27 21.91
C LEU A 384 13.17 -3.00 21.09
N VAL A 385 14.34 -3.28 21.65
CA VAL A 385 15.63 -3.06 20.98
C VAL A 385 15.77 -4.00 19.78
N GLY A 386 15.51 -5.29 19.97
CA GLY A 386 15.55 -6.29 18.91
C GLY A 386 14.59 -5.97 17.76
N GLY A 387 13.36 -5.58 18.07
CA GLY A 387 12.36 -5.17 17.08
C GLY A 387 12.78 -3.91 16.30
N ALA A 388 13.37 -2.93 17.00
CA ALA A 388 13.86 -1.72 16.36
C ALA A 388 15.01 -1.99 15.37
N PHE A 389 15.97 -2.84 15.74
CA PHE A 389 17.07 -3.23 14.84
C PHE A 389 16.60 -4.14 13.70
N ALA A 390 15.64 -5.02 13.96
CA ALA A 390 15.13 -5.96 12.97
C ALA A 390 14.14 -5.32 11.97
N ALA A 391 13.53 -4.19 12.29
CA ALA A 391 12.54 -3.52 11.45
C ALA A 391 13.08 -3.22 10.05
N LYS A 392 14.30 -2.70 9.95
CA LYS A 392 14.95 -2.35 8.67
C LYS A 392 15.21 -3.57 7.78
N PRO A 393 15.90 -4.64 8.24
CA PRO A 393 16.12 -5.83 7.40
C PRO A 393 14.83 -6.58 7.09
N ILE A 394 13.85 -6.62 7.99
CA ILE A 394 12.55 -7.23 7.73
C ILE A 394 11.81 -6.47 6.61
N GLY A 395 11.76 -5.15 6.70
CA GLY A 395 11.13 -4.33 5.66
C GLY A 395 11.79 -4.49 4.30
N ALA A 396 13.13 -4.45 4.26
CA ALA A 396 13.89 -4.64 3.02
C ALA A 396 13.69 -6.04 2.39
N ALA A 397 13.48 -7.07 3.21
CA ALA A 397 13.20 -8.42 2.73
C ALA A 397 11.76 -8.59 2.21
N LEU A 398 10.81 -7.81 2.71
CA LEU A 398 9.40 -7.91 2.37
C LEU A 398 8.99 -6.97 1.23
N ILE A 399 9.64 -5.81 1.09
CA ILE A 399 9.34 -4.83 0.05
C ILE A 399 10.64 -4.19 -0.45
N SER A 400 10.88 -4.31 -1.75
CA SER A 400 11.97 -3.62 -2.43
C SER A 400 11.67 -2.11 -2.55
N GLY A 401 12.68 -1.28 -2.30
CA GLY A 401 12.58 0.18 -2.50
C GLY A 401 12.09 0.99 -1.30
N HIS A 402 11.63 0.35 -0.21
CA HIS A 402 11.22 1.02 1.02
C HIS A 402 12.11 0.64 2.21
N THR A 403 12.38 1.60 3.07
CA THR A 403 13.17 1.38 4.30
C THR A 403 12.29 1.60 5.53
N THR A 404 11.92 0.52 6.20
CA THR A 404 11.17 0.58 7.45
C THR A 404 12.11 0.97 8.59
N ALA A 405 12.31 2.26 8.79
CA ALA A 405 13.09 2.77 9.91
C ALA A 405 12.16 3.10 11.09
N VAL A 406 12.56 2.66 12.27
CA VAL A 406 11.85 3.01 13.51
C VAL A 406 12.18 4.47 13.87
N THR A 407 11.17 5.33 13.95
CA THR A 407 11.35 6.74 14.33
C THR A 407 11.43 6.92 15.83
N SER A 408 12.04 8.03 16.27
CA SER A 408 12.10 8.37 17.70
C SER A 408 10.71 8.49 18.33
N SER A 409 9.72 8.96 17.59
CA SER A 409 8.34 9.07 18.08
C SER A 409 7.72 7.69 18.35
N LEU A 410 7.95 6.72 17.49
CA LEU A 410 7.49 5.34 17.68
C LEU A 410 8.17 4.71 18.90
N ILE A 411 9.49 4.92 19.07
CA ILE A 411 10.23 4.42 20.24
C ILE A 411 9.63 4.99 21.52
N TRP A 412 9.39 6.30 21.59
CA TRP A 412 8.78 6.93 22.76
C TRP A 412 7.36 6.43 23.04
N GLN A 413 6.54 6.26 22.03
CA GLN A 413 5.19 5.69 22.18
C GLN A 413 5.26 4.25 22.74
N MET A 414 6.18 3.43 22.23
CA MET A 414 6.39 2.09 22.72
C MET A 414 6.90 2.09 24.17
N ILE A 415 7.87 2.92 24.53
CA ILE A 415 8.39 3.00 25.89
C ILE A 415 7.26 3.32 26.88
N TRP A 416 6.52 4.41 26.65
CA TRP A 416 5.46 4.81 27.59
C TRP A 416 4.27 3.87 27.58
N GLY A 417 3.84 3.40 26.41
CA GLY A 417 2.73 2.44 26.28
C GLY A 417 3.05 1.11 26.93
N GLY A 418 4.25 0.57 26.71
CA GLY A 418 4.67 -0.70 27.28
C GLY A 418 4.95 -0.63 28.77
N LEU A 419 5.61 0.41 29.25
CA LEU A 419 5.79 0.62 30.70
C LEU A 419 4.45 0.79 31.42
N GLY A 420 3.50 1.52 30.80
CA GLY A 420 2.15 1.66 31.29
C GLY A 420 1.41 0.31 31.38
N ALA A 421 1.53 -0.53 30.35
CA ALA A 421 0.94 -1.87 30.33
C ALA A 421 1.56 -2.78 31.41
N ILE A 422 2.88 -2.79 31.54
CA ILE A 422 3.59 -3.57 32.57
C ILE A 422 3.18 -3.09 33.97
N LEU A 423 3.09 -1.79 34.20
CA LEU A 423 2.64 -1.23 35.47
C LEU A 423 1.19 -1.63 35.79
N ALA A 424 0.31 -1.58 34.79
CA ALA A 424 -1.08 -2.03 34.96
C ALA A 424 -1.16 -3.51 35.36
N LEU A 425 -0.39 -4.39 34.70
CA LEU A 425 -0.30 -5.81 35.06
C LEU A 425 0.24 -6.01 36.50
N ALA A 426 1.25 -5.22 36.87
CA ALA A 426 1.83 -5.26 38.21
C ALA A 426 0.82 -4.84 39.30
N ILE A 427 0.05 -3.76 39.02
CA ILE A 427 -1.01 -3.30 39.91
C ILE A 427 -2.12 -4.36 40.04
N LEU A 428 -2.55 -4.98 38.93
CA LEU A 428 -3.55 -6.05 38.95
C LEU A 428 -3.09 -7.24 39.76
N ALA A 429 -1.81 -7.64 39.68
CA ALA A 429 -1.23 -8.68 40.53
C ALA A 429 -1.28 -8.29 42.02
N ALA A 430 -0.97 -7.04 42.35
CA ALA A 430 -0.99 -6.55 43.75
C ALA A 430 -2.42 -6.40 44.30
N LEU A 431 -3.40 -6.05 43.48
CA LEU A 431 -4.82 -5.95 43.89
C LEU A 431 -5.36 -7.28 44.45
N ARG A 432 -4.81 -8.42 44.08
CA ARG A 432 -5.15 -9.72 44.64
C ARG A 432 -5.03 -9.73 46.18
N LEU A 433 -4.03 -9.04 46.70
CA LEU A 433 -3.78 -8.96 48.15
C LEU A 433 -4.87 -8.13 48.87
N ALA A 434 -5.44 -7.13 48.24
CA ALA A 434 -6.52 -6.33 48.77
C ALA A 434 -7.79 -7.15 49.02
N PHE A 435 -8.04 -8.14 48.18
CA PHE A 435 -9.19 -9.03 48.25
C PHE A 435 -8.88 -10.34 49.01
N PHE A 436 -7.68 -10.51 49.55
CA PHE A 436 -7.33 -11.70 50.32
C PHE A 436 -7.87 -11.61 51.74
N SER A 437 -8.73 -12.57 52.11
CA SER A 437 -9.25 -12.70 53.48
C SER A 437 -8.48 -13.78 54.25
N ALA A 438 -7.76 -13.36 55.28
CA ALA A 438 -7.03 -14.30 56.17
C ALA A 438 -8.01 -15.21 56.94
N ALA A 439 -9.26 -14.80 57.14
CA ALA A 439 -10.27 -15.57 57.81
C ALA A 439 -10.57 -16.93 57.13
N LYS A 440 -10.38 -17.04 55.82
CA LYS A 440 -10.60 -18.30 55.07
C LYS A 440 -9.53 -19.36 55.32
N LEU A 441 -8.32 -18.97 55.77
CA LEU A 441 -7.28 -19.94 56.16
C LEU A 441 -7.56 -20.58 57.52
N PHE A 442 -8.18 -19.82 58.43
CA PHE A 442 -8.53 -20.32 59.74
C PHE A 442 -9.88 -21.04 59.75
N ALA A 443 -10.75 -20.81 58.78
CA ALA A 443 -11.99 -21.56 58.62
C ALA A 443 -11.77 -22.97 58.07
N ALA A 444 -10.71 -23.20 57.29
CA ALA A 444 -10.35 -24.55 56.84
C ALA A 444 -9.72 -25.43 57.94
N ASP A 445 -9.04 -24.83 58.95
CA ASP A 445 -8.49 -25.55 60.09
C ASP A 445 -9.54 -25.79 61.17
N GLY A 446 -10.70 -25.12 61.14
CA GLY A 446 -11.80 -25.31 62.11
C GLY A 446 -12.67 -26.55 61.87
N ASP A 447 -12.52 -27.19 60.74
CA ASP A 447 -13.35 -28.34 60.34
C ASP A 447 -12.77 -29.70 60.77
N TRP A 448 -11.58 -29.69 61.33
CA TRP A 448 -10.98 -30.93 61.87
C TRP A 448 -11.60 -31.39 63.18
N GLY A 449 -12.43 -30.54 63.84
CA GLY A 449 -13.13 -30.87 65.09
C GLY A 449 -14.54 -31.41 64.93
N THR A 450 -15.15 -31.26 63.78
CA THR A 450 -16.56 -31.67 63.56
C THR A 450 -16.71 -32.94 62.72
N VAL A 451 -15.67 -33.36 62.00
CA VAL A 451 -15.71 -34.61 61.20
C VAL A 451 -15.55 -35.85 62.05
N SER A 452 -14.91 -35.76 63.22
CA SER A 452 -14.72 -36.92 64.06
C SER A 452 -15.93 -37.30 64.96
N GLU A 453 -16.86 -36.36 65.21
CA GLU A 453 -18.08 -36.70 66.00
C GLU A 453 -19.23 -37.21 65.13
N THR A 454 -19.29 -36.82 63.85
CA THR A 454 -20.37 -37.28 62.96
C THR A 454 -20.08 -38.67 62.35
N GLU A 455 -18.81 -38.97 62.04
CA GLU A 455 -18.44 -40.31 61.54
C GLU A 455 -18.57 -41.44 62.66
N THR A 456 -18.30 -41.08 63.88
CA THR A 456 -18.47 -42.07 65.01
C THR A 456 -19.92 -42.35 65.36
N ILE A 457 -20.85 -41.44 65.03
CA ILE A 457 -22.29 -41.63 65.21
C ILE A 457 -22.90 -42.43 64.06
N GLU A 458 -22.49 -42.19 62.81
CA GLU A 458 -22.96 -42.97 61.65
C GLU A 458 -22.39 -44.41 61.65
N GLU A 459 -21.12 -44.63 62.02
CA GLU A 459 -20.60 -46.02 62.20
C GLU A 459 -21.30 -46.82 63.33
N ALA A 460 -21.74 -46.14 64.41
CA ALA A 460 -22.49 -46.80 65.49
C ALA A 460 -23.94 -47.13 65.08
N ASP A 461 -24.59 -46.28 64.25
CA ASP A 461 -25.93 -46.52 63.75
C ASP A 461 -25.97 -47.58 62.63
N ASP A 462 -24.94 -47.69 61.81
CA ASP A 462 -24.81 -48.73 60.77
C ASP A 462 -24.51 -50.10 61.37
N GLU A 463 -23.74 -50.21 62.47
CA GLU A 463 -23.48 -51.47 63.15
C GLU A 463 -24.71 -52.03 63.90
N VAL A 464 -25.58 -51.16 64.43
CA VAL A 464 -26.89 -51.54 65.02
C VAL A 464 -27.91 -51.89 63.88
N ALA A 465 -27.83 -51.31 62.68
CA ALA A 465 -28.70 -51.64 61.56
C ALA A 465 -28.32 -53.00 60.90
N GLU A 466 -27.04 -53.43 60.95
CA GLU A 466 -26.63 -54.72 60.43
C GLU A 466 -26.99 -55.85 61.37
N LEU A 467 -26.96 -55.67 62.70
CA LEU A 467 -27.40 -56.65 63.68
C LEU A 467 -28.91 -56.91 63.65
N GLY A 468 -29.71 -55.94 63.14
CA GLY A 468 -31.16 -56.09 62.95
C GLY A 468 -31.55 -56.88 61.71
N LYS A 469 -30.68 -57.01 60.73
CA LYS A 469 -30.93 -57.73 59.47
C LYS A 469 -30.62 -59.20 59.45
N ALA A 470 -30.08 -59.74 60.52
CA ALA A 470 -29.71 -61.14 60.62
C ALA A 470 -30.84 -62.11 61.07
N VAL A 471 -32.05 -61.61 61.31
CA VAL A 471 -33.20 -62.42 61.79
C VAL A 471 -34.44 -62.10 61.02
N THR A 472 -34.58 -62.56 59.79
CA THR A 472 -35.90 -62.93 59.20
C THR A 472 -35.72 -63.77 57.92
N PRO A 473 -36.52 -64.79 57.69
CA PRO A 473 -36.27 -65.84 56.72
C PRO A 473 -36.92 -65.55 55.37
N THR A 474 -36.28 -66.11 54.37
CA THR A 474 -36.63 -66.36 53.01
C THR A 474 -38.12 -66.56 52.70
N THR A 475 -38.71 -65.87 51.74
CA THR A 475 -39.76 -66.40 50.87
C THR A 475 -39.57 -65.91 49.42
N THR A 476 -39.42 -66.89 48.59
CA THR A 476 -39.37 -66.93 47.15
C THR A 476 -40.71 -66.48 46.54
N THR A 477 -40.71 -65.68 45.50
CA THR A 477 -41.58 -65.89 44.32
C THR A 477 -41.10 -65.10 43.11
N THR A 478 -41.03 -65.84 42.07
CA THR A 478 -40.76 -65.71 40.66
C THR A 478 -41.69 -64.73 39.93
N ASN A 479 -41.19 -64.44 38.73
CA ASN A 479 -41.88 -64.06 37.45
C ASN A 479 -42.17 -62.57 37.26
N ASP A 480 -42.06 -62.06 36.15
CA ASP A 480 -41.70 -62.40 34.78
C ASP A 480 -41.97 -61.12 33.91
N ASP A 481 -41.33 -61.06 32.81
CA ASP A 481 -41.73 -60.43 31.56
C ASP A 481 -41.76 -58.90 31.40
N ALA A 482 -40.90 -58.44 30.60
CA ALA A 482 -41.03 -58.24 29.14
C ALA A 482 -41.34 -56.83 28.65
N GLU A 483 -40.47 -56.46 27.74
CA GLU A 483 -40.73 -55.71 26.48
C GLU A 483 -41.11 -54.23 26.51
N ALA A 484 -40.21 -53.51 25.87
CA ALA A 484 -40.26 -52.94 24.54
C ALA A 484 -40.71 -51.48 24.37
N LYS A 485 -39.85 -50.83 23.64
CA LYS A 485 -40.07 -49.79 22.63
C LYS A 485 -40.77 -48.44 23.01
N ALA A 486 -40.10 -47.38 22.88
CA ALA A 486 -39.99 -46.54 21.66
C ALA A 486 -38.87 -45.52 21.85
#